data_7f26cff21abdd1a9af9d1932979455f4
#
_entry.id   7f26cff21abdd1a9af9d1932979455f4
#
_cell.length_a   1.000
_cell.length_b   1.000
_cell.length_c   1.000
_cell.angle_alpha   90.00
_cell.angle_beta   90.00
_cell.angle_gamma   90.00
#
_symmetry.space_group_name_H-M   'P 1'
#
loop_
_entity.id
_entity.type
_entity.pdbx_description
1 polymer ?
#
loop_
_entity_poly.entity_id
_entity_poly.type
_entity_poly.pdbx_seq_one_letter_code
_entity_poly.pdbx_strand_id
1 'polypeptide(L)'
;VLTGEPVRSLTGRGAGLSSAGLQRKMQVIECAIANHAPDISDPIDVISKIGGLDIAGLTGLYLGAAACGLPAVLDGVISCTAALAAVRICPSVADYLIASHCSDEPASKILLDKLGKKAFLNAGMRLGEGTGAAAGVALLDLALVLYREMETFEDIGLKAYQPLK
;
A
#
# COMPACT_ATOMS: atom_id res chain seq x y z
N VAL A 1 -2.63 3.90 -14.28
CA VAL A 1 -4.07 4.05 -14.51
C VAL A 1 -4.80 4.39 -13.21
N LEU A 2 -4.80 3.50 -12.19
CA LEU A 2 -5.54 3.70 -10.92
C LEU A 2 -5.21 5.01 -10.19
N THR A 3 -3.98 5.50 -10.29
CA THR A 3 -3.56 6.74 -9.61
C THR A 3 -3.87 8.01 -10.40
N GLY A 4 -4.04 7.89 -11.72
CA GLY A 4 -4.09 9.02 -12.65
C GLY A 4 -2.75 9.70 -12.93
N GLU A 5 -1.67 9.19 -12.34
CA GLU A 5 -0.33 9.78 -12.47
C GLU A 5 0.37 9.32 -13.77
N PRO A 6 1.28 10.14 -14.30
CA PRO A 6 2.06 9.77 -15.48
C PRO A 6 2.89 8.52 -15.26
N VAL A 7 3.03 7.67 -16.30
CA VAL A 7 3.85 6.43 -16.25
C VAL A 7 5.27 6.72 -15.76
N ARG A 8 5.86 7.82 -16.20
CA ARG A 8 7.22 8.22 -15.84
C ARG A 8 7.43 8.40 -14.33
N SER A 9 6.45 8.94 -13.62
CA SER A 9 6.56 9.20 -12.17
C SER A 9 6.43 7.95 -11.32
N LEU A 10 5.84 6.88 -11.87
CA LEU A 10 5.54 5.65 -11.17
C LEU A 10 6.50 4.49 -11.51
N THR A 11 7.22 4.59 -12.64
CA THR A 11 7.99 3.45 -13.15
C THR A 11 9.39 3.42 -12.55
N GLY A 12 9.66 2.40 -11.75
CA GLY A 12 10.97 2.11 -11.17
C GLY A 12 11.79 1.12 -12.02
N ARG A 13 13.09 1.02 -11.68
CA ARG A 13 14.05 0.13 -12.35
C ARG A 13 13.84 -1.35 -12.01
N GLY A 14 13.01 -1.66 -11.01
CA GLY A 14 12.81 -3.03 -10.52
C GLY A 14 14.15 -3.68 -10.13
N ALA A 15 14.45 -4.84 -10.68
CA ALA A 15 15.67 -5.61 -10.40
C ALA A 15 16.97 -5.03 -11.03
N GLY A 16 16.98 -3.73 -11.38
CA GLY A 16 18.21 -3.07 -11.82
C GLY A 16 18.31 -2.82 -13.33
N LEU A 17 17.21 -2.48 -13.99
CA LEU A 17 17.22 -2.09 -15.40
C LEU A 17 18.18 -0.93 -15.70
N SER A 18 18.88 -1.00 -16.83
CA SER A 18 19.63 0.12 -17.40
C SER A 18 18.71 1.30 -17.73
N SER A 19 19.26 2.47 -18.00
CA SER A 19 18.45 3.64 -18.40
C SER A 19 17.68 3.39 -19.69
N ALA A 20 18.27 2.71 -20.68
CA ALA A 20 17.57 2.31 -21.90
C ALA A 20 16.44 1.27 -21.60
N GLY A 21 16.70 0.32 -20.72
CA GLY A 21 15.70 -0.64 -20.27
C GLY A 21 14.52 0.02 -19.57
N LEU A 22 14.77 1.01 -18.73
CA LEU A 22 13.73 1.79 -18.06
C LEU A 22 12.86 2.57 -19.06
N GLN A 23 13.48 3.22 -20.04
CA GLN A 23 12.75 3.93 -21.10
C GLN A 23 11.86 2.97 -21.89
N ARG A 24 12.41 1.81 -22.29
CA ARG A 24 11.61 0.78 -22.99
C ARG A 24 10.45 0.28 -22.15
N LYS A 25 10.67 0.06 -20.85
CA LYS A 25 9.60 -0.33 -19.91
C LYS A 25 8.47 0.69 -19.89
N MET A 26 8.78 1.99 -19.80
CA MET A 26 7.77 3.06 -19.82
C MET A 26 7.00 3.08 -21.14
N GLN A 27 7.68 2.97 -22.29
CA GLN A 27 7.02 2.91 -23.60
C GLN A 27 6.08 1.71 -23.73
N VAL A 28 6.49 0.52 -23.25
CA VAL A 28 5.64 -0.68 -23.25
C VAL A 28 4.39 -0.49 -22.40
N ILE A 29 4.54 0.13 -21.23
CA ILE A 29 3.40 0.43 -20.34
C ILE A 29 2.44 1.43 -21.00
N GLU A 30 2.93 2.51 -21.58
CA GLU A 30 2.12 3.50 -22.31
C GLU A 30 1.38 2.88 -23.49
N CYS A 31 2.07 2.04 -24.26
CA CYS A 31 1.49 1.31 -25.38
C CYS A 31 0.39 0.33 -24.91
N ALA A 32 0.63 -0.41 -23.83
CA ALA A 32 -0.36 -1.33 -23.27
C ALA A 32 -1.61 -0.58 -22.79
N ILE A 33 -1.45 0.54 -22.09
CA ILE A 33 -2.59 1.36 -21.66
C ILE A 33 -3.38 1.88 -22.87
N ALA A 34 -2.72 2.37 -23.92
CA ALA A 34 -3.37 2.87 -25.12
C ALA A 34 -4.12 1.76 -25.86
N ASN A 35 -3.52 0.59 -26.00
CA ASN A 35 -4.12 -0.54 -26.75
C ASN A 35 -5.31 -1.17 -26.03
N HIS A 36 -5.27 -1.28 -24.72
CA HIS A 36 -6.32 -1.92 -23.93
C HIS A 36 -7.37 -0.93 -23.43
N ALA A 37 -7.08 0.36 -23.49
CA ALA A 37 -7.97 1.46 -23.10
C ALA A 37 -8.84 1.13 -21.87
N PRO A 38 -8.19 0.86 -20.70
CA PRO A 38 -8.94 0.53 -19.49
C PRO A 38 -9.78 1.71 -19.03
N ASP A 39 -11.00 1.44 -18.57
CA ASP A 39 -11.85 2.46 -17.94
C ASP A 39 -11.29 2.80 -16.55
N ILE A 40 -10.73 4.00 -16.42
CA ILE A 40 -10.16 4.47 -15.14
C ILE A 40 -11.22 4.55 -14.02
N SER A 41 -12.50 4.67 -14.34
CA SER A 41 -13.56 4.73 -13.34
C SER A 41 -13.93 3.36 -12.78
N ASP A 42 -13.60 2.28 -13.50
CA ASP A 42 -13.86 0.90 -13.11
C ASP A 42 -12.56 0.15 -12.76
N PRO A 43 -12.21 0.01 -11.48
CA PRO A 43 -11.00 -0.71 -11.06
C PRO A 43 -11.00 -2.19 -11.47
N ILE A 44 -12.14 -2.82 -11.66
CA ILE A 44 -12.24 -4.21 -12.15
C ILE A 44 -11.84 -4.27 -13.61
N ASP A 45 -12.33 -3.35 -14.44
CA ASP A 45 -11.93 -3.25 -15.84
C ASP A 45 -10.41 -3.01 -15.97
N VAL A 46 -9.87 -2.11 -15.15
CA VAL A 46 -8.41 -1.85 -15.12
C VAL A 46 -7.62 -3.12 -14.80
N ILE A 47 -8.02 -3.87 -13.76
CA ILE A 47 -7.32 -5.11 -13.38
C ILE A 47 -7.45 -6.16 -14.47
N SER A 48 -8.62 -6.32 -15.05
CA SER A 48 -8.89 -7.35 -16.09
C SER A 48 -8.10 -7.11 -17.37
N LYS A 49 -7.87 -5.85 -17.75
CA LYS A 49 -7.20 -5.50 -19.01
C LYS A 49 -5.67 -5.40 -18.89
N ILE A 50 -5.18 -4.84 -17.79
CA ILE A 50 -3.75 -4.53 -17.63
C ILE A 50 -3.18 -4.90 -16.26
N GLY A 51 -3.98 -5.48 -15.37
CA GLY A 51 -3.53 -6.04 -14.10
C GLY A 51 -2.94 -7.43 -14.24
N GLY A 52 -2.25 -7.89 -13.20
CA GLY A 52 -1.80 -9.28 -13.08
C GLY A 52 -2.73 -10.09 -12.17
N LEU A 53 -2.65 -11.42 -12.23
CA LEU A 53 -3.42 -12.30 -11.37
C LEU A 53 -3.04 -12.15 -9.88
N ASP A 54 -1.81 -11.76 -9.60
CA ASP A 54 -1.29 -11.41 -8.28
C ASP A 54 -2.00 -10.18 -7.71
N ILE A 55 -2.12 -9.11 -8.49
CA ILE A 55 -2.86 -7.90 -8.09
C ILE A 55 -4.34 -8.20 -7.91
N ALA A 56 -4.94 -8.96 -8.83
CA ALA A 56 -6.34 -9.37 -8.73
C ALA A 56 -6.61 -10.21 -7.48
N GLY A 57 -5.76 -11.19 -7.21
CA GLY A 57 -5.85 -12.04 -6.02
C GLY A 57 -5.71 -11.24 -4.71
N LEU A 58 -4.72 -10.36 -4.62
CA LEU A 58 -4.53 -9.48 -3.46
C LEU A 58 -5.70 -8.50 -3.28
N THR A 59 -6.26 -7.97 -4.37
CA THR A 59 -7.46 -7.11 -4.32
C THR A 59 -8.62 -7.85 -3.66
N GLY A 60 -8.88 -9.09 -4.09
CA GLY A 60 -9.89 -9.96 -3.49
C GLY A 60 -9.62 -10.28 -2.02
N LEU A 61 -8.34 -10.52 -1.67
CA LEU A 61 -7.91 -10.76 -0.30
C LEU A 61 -8.23 -9.56 0.61
N TYR A 62 -7.96 -8.33 0.20
CA TYR A 62 -8.25 -7.14 0.99
C TYR A 62 -9.76 -6.89 1.15
N LEU A 63 -10.54 -7.13 0.11
CA LEU A 63 -12.01 -7.09 0.20
C LEU A 63 -12.52 -8.13 1.18
N GLY A 64 -12.02 -9.36 1.10
CA GLY A 64 -12.40 -10.45 2.00
C GLY A 64 -11.98 -10.19 3.45
N ALA A 65 -10.76 -9.69 3.67
CA ALA A 65 -10.27 -9.32 5.00
C ALA A 65 -11.17 -8.27 5.66
N ALA A 66 -11.51 -7.20 4.94
CA ALA A 66 -12.41 -6.17 5.43
C ALA A 66 -13.81 -6.71 5.72
N ALA A 67 -14.36 -7.56 4.86
CA ALA A 67 -15.65 -8.22 5.07
C ALA A 67 -15.67 -9.11 6.32
N CYS A 68 -14.52 -9.68 6.68
CA CYS A 68 -14.35 -10.48 7.91
C CYS A 68 -13.91 -9.67 9.14
N GLY A 69 -13.74 -8.35 9.02
CA GLY A 69 -13.26 -7.50 10.10
C GLY A 69 -11.78 -7.73 10.46
N LEU A 70 -10.99 -8.24 9.53
CA LEU A 70 -9.58 -8.55 9.75
C LEU A 70 -8.68 -7.45 9.18
N PRO A 71 -7.67 -6.97 9.95
CA PRO A 71 -6.69 -6.05 9.43
C PRO A 71 -5.77 -6.73 8.42
N ALA A 72 -5.33 -5.99 7.40
CA ALA A 72 -4.36 -6.43 6.41
C ALA A 72 -3.16 -5.49 6.38
N VAL A 73 -1.96 -6.05 6.54
CA VAL A 73 -0.70 -5.29 6.52
C VAL A 73 -0.16 -5.24 5.10
N LEU A 74 -0.04 -4.02 4.58
CA LEU A 74 0.48 -3.77 3.24
C LEU A 74 2.01 -3.92 3.23
N ASP A 75 2.54 -4.54 2.17
CA ASP A 75 3.97 -4.59 1.88
C ASP A 75 4.37 -3.44 0.92
N GLY A 76 4.95 -3.74 -0.22
CA GLY A 76 5.45 -2.77 -1.19
C GLY A 76 4.43 -2.33 -2.24
N VAL A 77 4.96 -1.92 -3.41
CA VAL A 77 4.16 -1.29 -4.50
C VAL A 77 3.04 -2.19 -5.04
N ILE A 78 3.29 -3.49 -5.23
CA ILE A 78 2.28 -4.43 -5.75
C ILE A 78 1.12 -4.54 -4.76
N SER A 79 1.43 -4.74 -3.49
CA SER A 79 0.48 -4.79 -2.39
C SER A 79 -0.35 -3.50 -2.28
N CYS A 80 0.30 -2.34 -2.32
CA CYS A 80 -0.39 -1.04 -2.30
C CYS A 80 -1.24 -0.78 -3.55
N THR A 81 -0.83 -1.29 -4.73
CA THR A 81 -1.63 -1.19 -5.96
C THR A 81 -2.92 -1.99 -5.84
N ALA A 82 -2.83 -3.22 -5.36
CA ALA A 82 -4.00 -4.06 -5.10
C ALA A 82 -4.92 -3.45 -4.03
N ALA A 83 -4.34 -2.88 -2.97
CA ALA A 83 -5.07 -2.17 -1.93
C ALA A 83 -5.82 -0.95 -2.48
N LEU A 84 -5.19 -0.16 -3.37
CA LEU A 84 -5.85 0.97 -4.02
C LEU A 84 -7.02 0.53 -4.89
N ALA A 85 -6.89 -0.58 -5.61
CA ALA A 85 -7.99 -1.15 -6.37
C ALA A 85 -9.14 -1.59 -5.44
N ALA A 86 -8.84 -2.29 -4.34
CA ALA A 86 -9.83 -2.73 -3.36
C ALA A 86 -10.59 -1.56 -2.73
N VAL A 87 -9.87 -0.48 -2.34
CA VAL A 87 -10.48 0.74 -1.78
C VAL A 87 -11.35 1.46 -2.81
N ARG A 88 -10.98 1.44 -4.09
CA ARG A 88 -11.83 2.03 -5.15
C ARG A 88 -13.08 1.20 -5.44
N ILE A 89 -13.04 -0.12 -5.22
CA ILE A 89 -14.22 -0.99 -5.29
C ILE A 89 -15.11 -0.78 -4.07
N CYS A 90 -14.51 -0.76 -2.88
CA CYS A 90 -15.21 -0.62 -1.60
C CYS A 90 -14.41 0.30 -0.66
N PRO A 91 -14.79 1.58 -0.51
CA PRO A 91 -14.03 2.55 0.29
C PRO A 91 -13.78 2.15 1.74
N SER A 92 -14.70 1.41 2.38
CA SER A 92 -14.54 0.96 3.76
C SER A 92 -13.37 -0.02 3.97
N VAL A 93 -12.83 -0.62 2.92
CA VAL A 93 -11.61 -1.44 2.99
C VAL A 93 -10.45 -0.65 3.56
N ALA A 94 -10.41 0.66 3.32
CA ALA A 94 -9.34 1.52 3.83
C ALA A 94 -9.16 1.43 5.35
N ASP A 95 -10.24 1.22 6.11
CA ASP A 95 -10.19 1.16 7.58
C ASP A 95 -9.47 -0.09 8.11
N TYR A 96 -9.37 -1.11 7.28
CA TYR A 96 -8.71 -2.39 7.61
C TYR A 96 -7.27 -2.50 7.10
N LEU A 97 -6.76 -1.48 6.40
CA LEU A 97 -5.41 -1.50 5.83
C LEU A 97 -4.40 -0.81 6.75
N ILE A 98 -3.29 -1.48 6.99
CA ILE A 98 -2.15 -0.98 7.77
C ILE A 98 -0.94 -0.88 6.85
N ALA A 99 -0.43 0.32 6.62
CA ALA A 99 0.77 0.54 5.81
C ALA A 99 2.04 0.27 6.63
N SER A 100 2.76 -0.79 6.32
CA SER A 100 3.98 -1.16 7.05
C SER A 100 5.13 -0.21 6.76
N HIS A 101 5.53 -0.09 5.50
CA HIS A 101 6.69 0.69 5.10
C HIS A 101 6.45 1.50 3.82
N CYS A 102 7.22 2.56 3.66
CA CYS A 102 7.38 3.23 2.38
C CYS A 102 8.57 2.59 1.65
N SER A 103 8.29 1.87 0.57
CA SER A 103 9.33 1.27 -0.27
C SER A 103 10.12 2.36 -1.02
N ASP A 104 11.38 2.08 -1.34
CA ASP A 104 12.24 2.97 -2.15
C ASP A 104 11.86 2.98 -3.66
N GLU A 105 10.76 2.34 -4.02
CA GLU A 105 10.20 2.38 -5.38
C GLU A 105 9.44 3.69 -5.62
N PRO A 106 9.55 4.32 -6.81
CA PRO A 106 8.93 5.62 -7.10
C PRO A 106 7.44 5.70 -6.84
N ALA A 107 6.70 4.62 -7.11
CA ALA A 107 5.26 4.57 -6.92
C ALA A 107 4.82 4.48 -5.45
N SER A 108 5.71 4.08 -4.53
CA SER A 108 5.32 3.75 -3.16
C SER A 108 4.65 4.91 -2.43
N LYS A 109 5.32 6.06 -2.40
CA LYS A 109 4.78 7.24 -1.73
C LYS A 109 3.47 7.71 -2.36
N ILE A 110 3.39 7.71 -3.69
CA ILE A 110 2.18 8.12 -4.42
C ILE A 110 0.99 7.21 -4.08
N LEU A 111 1.22 5.90 -4.05
CA LEU A 111 0.18 4.92 -3.69
C LEU A 111 -0.29 5.10 -2.24
N LEU A 112 0.63 5.30 -1.31
CA LEU A 112 0.30 5.56 0.10
C LEU A 112 -0.51 6.86 0.25
N ASP A 113 -0.12 7.93 -0.45
CA ASP A 113 -0.85 9.20 -0.45
C ASP A 113 -2.27 9.02 -1.02
N LYS A 114 -2.44 8.28 -2.13
CA LYS A 114 -3.76 7.95 -2.72
C LYS A 114 -4.63 7.07 -1.82
N LEU A 115 -4.02 6.21 -1.01
CA LEU A 115 -4.71 5.41 0.01
C LEU A 115 -5.03 6.20 1.29
N GLY A 116 -4.51 7.41 1.44
CA GLY A 116 -4.61 8.19 2.68
C GLY A 116 -3.86 7.55 3.85
N LYS A 117 -2.82 6.76 3.57
CA LYS A 117 -2.06 6.01 4.58
C LYS A 117 -0.66 6.59 4.79
N LYS A 118 -0.19 6.50 6.04
CA LYS A 118 1.19 6.79 6.41
C LYS A 118 1.86 5.51 6.88
N ALA A 119 2.95 5.16 6.21
CA ALA A 119 3.79 4.06 6.67
C ALA A 119 4.56 4.47 7.93
N PHE A 120 4.71 3.56 8.87
CA PHE A 120 5.47 3.80 10.09
C PHE A 120 6.94 3.37 9.99
N LEU A 121 7.33 2.65 8.92
CA LEU A 121 8.70 2.27 8.64
C LEU A 121 9.20 2.92 7.34
N ASN A 122 10.32 3.62 7.41
CA ASN A 122 11.00 4.20 6.25
C ASN A 122 12.50 3.86 6.34
N ALA A 123 12.87 2.70 5.81
CA ALA A 123 14.22 2.12 5.92
C ALA A 123 14.87 1.84 4.57
N GLY A 124 14.44 2.51 3.49
CA GLY A 124 14.97 2.28 2.14
C GLY A 124 14.76 0.87 1.63
N MET A 125 13.72 0.18 2.09
CA MET A 125 13.43 -1.21 1.71
C MET A 125 12.93 -1.28 0.27
N ARG A 126 13.43 -2.25 -0.49
CA ARG A 126 13.04 -2.47 -1.89
C ARG A 126 13.13 -3.94 -2.34
N LEU A 127 13.27 -4.87 -1.41
CA LEU A 127 13.33 -6.30 -1.73
C LEU A 127 11.97 -6.83 -2.17
N GLY A 128 10.89 -6.38 -1.52
CA GLY A 128 9.57 -6.97 -1.66
C GLY A 128 9.45 -8.27 -0.85
N GLU A 129 8.81 -9.28 -1.42
CA GLU A 129 8.66 -10.63 -0.85
C GLU A 129 8.01 -10.64 0.55
N GLY A 130 7.19 -9.62 0.84
CA GLY A 130 6.54 -9.48 2.14
C GLY A 130 7.45 -9.02 3.29
N THR A 131 8.72 -8.66 3.00
CA THR A 131 9.69 -8.29 4.04
C THR A 131 9.31 -7.04 4.81
N GLY A 132 8.72 -6.05 4.15
CA GLY A 132 8.22 -4.84 4.80
C GLY A 132 7.02 -5.12 5.70
N ALA A 133 6.09 -5.94 5.24
CA ALA A 133 4.95 -6.36 6.05
C ALA A 133 5.39 -7.18 7.27
N ALA A 134 6.33 -8.13 7.10
CA ALA A 134 6.87 -8.91 8.20
C ALA A 134 7.55 -8.04 9.27
N ALA A 135 8.40 -7.07 8.85
CA ALA A 135 8.99 -6.11 9.75
C ALA A 135 7.92 -5.23 10.45
N GLY A 136 6.89 -4.84 9.70
CA GLY A 136 5.75 -4.09 10.22
C GLY A 136 4.98 -4.85 11.30
N VAL A 137 4.71 -6.14 11.09
CA VAL A 137 4.03 -6.99 12.09
C VAL A 137 4.85 -7.07 13.38
N ALA A 138 6.17 -7.27 13.28
CA ALA A 138 7.04 -7.32 14.45
C ALA A 138 7.00 -6.00 15.27
N LEU A 139 6.93 -4.85 14.59
CA LEU A 139 6.78 -3.56 15.27
C LEU A 139 5.38 -3.38 15.88
N LEU A 140 4.34 -3.89 15.24
CA LEU A 140 2.98 -3.87 15.79
C LEU A 140 2.88 -4.75 17.04
N ASP A 141 3.48 -5.94 17.03
CA ASP A 141 3.54 -6.81 18.21
C ASP A 141 4.24 -6.12 19.39
N LEU A 142 5.36 -5.44 19.14
CA LEU A 142 6.05 -4.66 20.16
C LEU A 142 5.19 -3.52 20.69
N ALA A 143 4.50 -2.80 19.82
CA ALA A 143 3.57 -1.72 20.22
C ALA A 143 2.39 -2.25 21.05
N LEU A 144 1.88 -3.44 20.73
CA LEU A 144 0.81 -4.08 21.48
C LEU A 144 1.23 -4.48 22.90
N VAL A 145 2.51 -4.87 23.10
CA VAL A 145 3.05 -5.12 24.45
C VAL A 145 2.97 -3.84 25.30
N LEU A 146 3.46 -2.71 24.74
CA LEU A 146 3.37 -1.42 25.43
C LEU A 146 1.92 -1.04 25.76
N TYR A 147 1.02 -1.20 24.80
CA TYR A 147 -0.41 -0.89 24.98
C TYR A 147 -1.07 -1.74 26.08
N ARG A 148 -0.69 -3.01 26.24
CA ARG A 148 -1.29 -3.94 27.18
C ARG A 148 -0.69 -3.87 28.59
N GLU A 149 0.60 -3.55 28.69
CA GLU A 149 1.38 -3.69 29.93
C GLU A 149 1.71 -2.34 30.57
N MET A 150 1.56 -1.23 29.84
CA MET A 150 1.83 0.11 30.39
C MET A 150 0.64 0.55 31.24
N GLU A 151 0.92 0.97 32.48
CA GLU A 151 -0.07 1.53 33.37
C GLU A 151 -0.64 2.84 32.82
N THR A 152 -1.93 3.06 33.04
CA THR A 152 -2.61 4.31 32.71
C THR A 152 -2.35 5.38 33.76
N PHE A 153 -2.64 6.65 33.46
CA PHE A 153 -2.58 7.73 34.46
C PHE A 153 -3.48 7.44 35.66
N GLU A 154 -4.62 6.79 35.46
CA GLU A 154 -5.54 6.41 36.52
C GLU A 154 -4.92 5.34 37.43
N ASP A 155 -4.28 4.32 36.88
CA ASP A 155 -3.61 3.26 37.63
C ASP A 155 -2.51 3.78 38.57
N ILE A 156 -1.78 4.83 38.13
CA ILE A 156 -0.72 5.46 38.92
C ILE A 156 -1.17 6.71 39.69
N GLY A 157 -2.48 6.97 39.75
CA GLY A 157 -3.08 8.06 40.51
C GLY A 157 -2.78 9.47 39.99
N LEU A 158 -2.38 9.61 38.71
CA LEU A 158 -2.14 10.90 38.06
C LEU A 158 -3.38 11.35 37.27
N LYS A 159 -3.59 12.66 37.26
CA LYS A 159 -4.62 13.25 36.40
C LYS A 159 -4.23 13.16 34.93
N ALA A 160 -5.19 12.84 34.08
CA ALA A 160 -4.97 12.83 32.63
C ALA A 160 -4.46 14.20 32.14
N TYR A 161 -3.58 14.17 31.15
CA TYR A 161 -3.04 15.38 30.51
C TYR A 161 -4.18 16.24 29.93
N GLN A 162 -4.16 17.52 30.27
CA GLN A 162 -5.03 18.53 29.66
C GLN A 162 -4.18 19.44 28.78
N PRO A 163 -4.51 19.60 27.48
CA PRO A 163 -3.79 20.53 26.61
C PRO A 163 -3.83 21.95 27.18
N LEU A 164 -2.70 22.60 27.22
CA LEU A 164 -2.63 24.03 27.51
C LEU A 164 -3.37 24.79 26.41
N LYS A 165 -4.24 25.74 26.81
CA LYS A 165 -4.98 26.62 25.88
C LYS A 165 -4.08 27.69 25.32
#